data_8f3bd7c5ad06dcee4b8b45f1df4399bb
#
_entry.id   8f3bd7c5ad06dcee4b8b45f1df4399bb
#
_cell.length_a   1.000
_cell.length_b   1.000
_cell.length_c   1.000
_cell.angle_alpha   90.00
_cell.angle_beta   90.00
_cell.angle_gamma   90.00
#
_symmetry.space_group_name_H-M   'P 1'
#
loop_
_entity.id
_entity.type
_entity.pdbx_description
1 polymer ?
#
loop_
_entity_poly.entity_id
_entity_poly.type
_entity_poly.pdbx_seq_one_letter_code
_entity_poly.pdbx_strand_id
1 'polypeptide(L)'
;MKTIICICIALLIGAPVAAGEEFVDDFRSDELEGRLAERGEWQFQNGIASCVADPDLYKQFKNHGPILKWPREFNDLAIEFEMKAIDCQRVVFTLNGDGHIFRVTLADERPDAPAGKSKVPTRLIAWATKSSKQNKGDTIKPERMPDLPAVNGRWVRVQLNVKGRRATLTIGDFETEITHAALGRDKNMVMLTFAHGELSVRKFRMTSSREADHQSDP
;
A
#
# COMPACT_ATOMS: atom_id res chain seq x y z
N MET A 1 -13.64 -49.60 45.66
CA MET A 1 -13.04 -48.27 45.59
C MET A 1 -13.28 -47.70 44.15
N LYS A 2 -14.12 -46.68 44.00
CA LYS A 2 -14.37 -46.02 42.69
C LYS A 2 -13.56 -44.73 42.66
N THR A 3 -12.59 -44.65 41.74
CA THR A 3 -11.75 -43.47 41.54
C THR A 3 -12.50 -42.49 40.63
N ILE A 4 -12.84 -41.32 41.16
CA ILE A 4 -13.44 -40.21 40.41
C ILE A 4 -12.29 -39.38 39.81
N ILE A 5 -12.18 -39.38 38.49
CA ILE A 5 -11.24 -38.51 37.75
C ILE A 5 -11.96 -37.19 37.50
N CYS A 6 -11.51 -36.12 38.17
CA CYS A 6 -11.95 -34.75 37.92
C CYS A 6 -11.18 -34.18 36.72
N ILE A 7 -11.85 -34.01 35.58
CA ILE A 7 -11.28 -33.33 34.40
C ILE A 7 -11.52 -31.84 34.58
N CYS A 8 -10.48 -31.06 34.90
CA CYS A 8 -10.51 -29.61 34.86
C CYS A 8 -10.39 -29.14 33.40
N ILE A 9 -11.49 -28.71 32.83
CA ILE A 9 -11.49 -28.01 31.53
C ILE A 9 -11.07 -26.56 31.81
N ALA A 10 -9.83 -26.23 31.45
CA ALA A 10 -9.36 -24.85 31.44
C ALA A 10 -10.00 -24.13 30.23
N LEU A 11 -10.98 -23.25 30.51
CA LEU A 11 -11.48 -22.31 29.51
C LEU A 11 -10.38 -21.29 29.22
N LEU A 12 -9.71 -21.42 28.09
CA LEU A 12 -8.90 -20.37 27.52
C LEU A 12 -9.85 -19.25 27.07
N ILE A 13 -10.03 -18.25 27.91
CA ILE A 13 -10.68 -16.98 27.53
C ILE A 13 -9.68 -16.28 26.61
N GLY A 14 -9.84 -16.47 25.31
CA GLY A 14 -9.11 -15.68 24.31
C GLY A 14 -9.45 -14.21 24.50
N ALA A 15 -8.42 -13.37 24.73
CA ALA A 15 -8.60 -11.93 24.73
C ALA A 15 -9.26 -11.48 23.41
N PRO A 16 -10.25 -10.58 23.43
CA PRO A 16 -10.85 -10.07 22.21
C PRO A 16 -9.75 -9.42 21.36
N VAL A 17 -9.53 -9.94 20.16
CA VAL A 17 -8.74 -9.24 19.15
C VAL A 17 -9.46 -7.92 18.90
N ALA A 18 -8.80 -6.80 19.13
CA ALA A 18 -9.35 -5.49 18.84
C ALA A 18 -9.84 -5.50 17.39
N ALA A 19 -11.14 -5.31 17.19
CA ALA A 19 -11.73 -5.23 15.85
C ALA A 19 -11.08 -4.05 15.13
N GLY A 20 -10.39 -4.31 14.04
CA GLY A 20 -9.77 -3.26 13.23
C GLY A 20 -10.83 -2.33 12.64
N GLU A 21 -10.49 -1.06 12.47
CA GLU A 21 -11.35 -0.09 11.77
C GLU A 21 -11.40 -0.42 10.28
N GLU A 22 -12.60 -0.63 9.74
CA GLU A 22 -12.79 -0.87 8.31
C GLU A 22 -13.11 0.45 7.59
N PHE A 23 -12.46 0.65 6.45
CA PHE A 23 -12.73 1.74 5.52
C PHE A 23 -12.89 1.18 4.12
N VAL A 24 -13.96 1.60 3.43
CA VAL A 24 -14.25 1.23 2.05
C VAL A 24 -14.37 2.49 1.20
N ASP A 25 -13.64 2.54 0.10
CA ASP A 25 -13.81 3.55 -0.94
C ASP A 25 -14.48 2.89 -2.14
N ASP A 26 -15.73 3.18 -2.34
CA ASP A 26 -16.55 2.60 -3.41
C ASP A 26 -16.45 3.38 -4.72
N PHE A 27 -15.72 4.52 -4.73
CA PHE A 27 -15.48 5.39 -5.89
C PHE A 27 -16.76 5.84 -6.63
N ARG A 28 -17.86 6.05 -5.89
CA ARG A 28 -19.13 6.55 -6.45
C ARG A 28 -19.31 8.04 -6.32
N SER A 29 -18.49 8.69 -5.51
CA SER A 29 -18.54 10.12 -5.24
C SER A 29 -17.16 10.72 -5.41
N ASP A 30 -17.09 11.94 -5.92
CA ASP A 30 -15.86 12.74 -6.00
C ASP A 30 -15.44 13.18 -4.60
N GLU A 31 -16.39 13.36 -3.70
CA GLU A 31 -16.17 13.73 -2.31
C GLU A 31 -16.40 12.52 -1.41
N LEU A 32 -15.35 12.04 -0.78
CA LEU A 32 -15.38 11.02 0.26
C LEU A 32 -14.45 11.45 1.38
N GLU A 33 -15.01 11.55 2.60
CA GLU A 33 -14.19 11.80 3.79
C GLU A 33 -13.12 10.72 3.96
N GLY A 34 -11.88 11.14 4.12
CA GLY A 34 -10.74 10.23 4.23
C GLY A 34 -10.13 9.79 2.90
N ARG A 35 -10.54 10.40 1.76
CA ARG A 35 -9.84 10.30 0.48
C ARG A 35 -9.45 11.68 -0.03
N LEU A 36 -8.22 11.78 -0.57
CA LEU A 36 -7.73 12.96 -1.29
C LEU A 36 -7.27 12.54 -2.68
N ALA A 37 -7.72 13.26 -3.71
CA ALA A 37 -7.33 13.08 -5.10
C ALA A 37 -6.61 14.36 -5.57
N GLU A 38 -5.34 14.24 -5.99
CA GLU A 38 -4.50 15.40 -6.29
C GLU A 38 -3.69 15.19 -7.56
N ARG A 39 -3.21 16.29 -8.14
CA ARG A 39 -2.24 16.33 -9.25
C ARG A 39 -2.72 15.68 -10.52
N GLY A 40 -4.02 15.64 -10.75
CA GLY A 40 -4.66 15.10 -11.93
C GLY A 40 -6.18 15.27 -11.85
N GLU A 41 -6.82 15.12 -12.98
CA GLU A 41 -8.27 15.14 -13.08
C GLU A 41 -8.82 13.74 -12.84
N TRP A 42 -9.02 13.39 -11.57
CA TRP A 42 -9.60 12.12 -11.19
C TRP A 42 -11.11 12.11 -11.45
N GLN A 43 -11.59 11.05 -12.05
CA GLN A 43 -13.01 10.77 -12.28
C GLN A 43 -13.45 9.61 -11.40
N PHE A 44 -14.60 9.75 -10.77
CA PHE A 44 -15.21 8.75 -9.89
C PHE A 44 -16.57 8.35 -10.42
N GLN A 45 -16.63 7.25 -11.16
CA GLN A 45 -17.86 6.81 -11.82
C GLN A 45 -17.99 5.29 -11.77
N ASN A 46 -19.20 4.81 -11.52
CA ASN A 46 -19.54 3.38 -11.55
C ASN A 46 -18.62 2.49 -10.68
N GLY A 47 -18.16 3.02 -9.54
CA GLY A 47 -17.29 2.29 -8.63
C GLY A 47 -15.82 2.20 -9.09
N ILE A 48 -15.43 3.13 -9.96
CA ILE A 48 -14.05 3.21 -10.49
C ILE A 48 -13.55 4.64 -10.30
N ALA A 49 -12.33 4.76 -9.73
CA ALA A 49 -11.53 5.98 -9.84
C ALA A 49 -10.61 5.84 -11.03
N SER A 50 -10.60 6.80 -11.94
CA SER A 50 -9.70 6.81 -13.10
C SER A 50 -9.06 8.17 -13.31
N CYS A 51 -7.83 8.19 -13.82
CA CYS A 51 -7.13 9.41 -14.16
C CYS A 51 -6.15 9.14 -15.30
N VAL A 52 -6.12 10.05 -16.27
CA VAL A 52 -5.09 10.12 -17.32
C VAL A 52 -4.02 11.10 -16.88
N ALA A 53 -2.75 10.72 -16.96
CA ALA A 53 -1.64 11.59 -16.59
C ALA A 53 -1.48 12.73 -17.60
N ASP A 54 -1.51 13.96 -17.10
CA ASP A 54 -1.21 15.17 -17.89
C ASP A 54 0.29 15.48 -17.82
N PRO A 55 1.00 15.53 -18.97
CA PRO A 55 2.43 15.83 -19.02
C PRO A 55 2.80 17.22 -18.47
N ASP A 56 1.92 18.21 -18.60
CA ASP A 56 2.19 19.57 -18.13
C ASP A 56 2.00 19.66 -16.61
N LEU A 57 0.95 19.04 -16.06
CA LEU A 57 0.81 18.88 -14.61
C LEU A 57 1.98 18.07 -14.02
N TYR A 58 2.45 17.04 -14.73
CA TYR A 58 3.60 16.26 -14.29
C TYR A 58 4.86 17.13 -14.14
N LYS A 59 5.13 18.04 -15.07
CA LYS A 59 6.24 19.00 -14.98
C LYS A 59 6.02 20.02 -13.86
N GLN A 60 4.80 20.59 -13.77
CA GLN A 60 4.42 21.55 -12.74
C GLN A 60 4.65 20.97 -11.32
N PHE A 61 4.33 19.72 -11.11
CA PHE A 61 4.53 19.02 -9.84
C PHE A 61 5.90 18.32 -9.70
N LYS A 62 6.94 18.84 -10.41
CA LYS A 62 8.33 18.36 -10.28
C LYS A 62 8.46 16.84 -10.54
N ASN A 63 7.85 16.37 -11.61
CA ASN A 63 7.83 14.97 -12.02
C ASN A 63 7.12 14.03 -11.01
N HIS A 64 6.07 14.54 -10.36
CA HIS A 64 5.16 13.72 -9.56
C HIS A 64 3.81 13.66 -10.29
N GLY A 65 3.34 12.46 -10.56
CA GLY A 65 2.08 12.20 -11.25
C GLY A 65 0.85 12.33 -10.36
N PRO A 66 -0.32 12.02 -10.93
CA PRO A 66 -1.58 11.96 -10.18
C PRO A 66 -1.48 11.05 -8.96
N ILE A 67 -2.24 11.39 -7.92
CA ILE A 67 -2.16 10.66 -6.65
C ILE A 67 -3.51 10.57 -5.96
N LEU A 68 -3.83 9.36 -5.48
CA LEU A 68 -4.86 9.10 -4.49
C LEU A 68 -4.20 8.89 -3.13
N LYS A 69 -4.79 9.45 -2.09
CA LYS A 69 -4.33 9.33 -0.71
C LYS A 69 -5.50 8.98 0.19
N TRP A 70 -5.22 8.14 1.18
CA TRP A 70 -6.13 7.80 2.27
C TRP A 70 -5.43 8.09 3.59
N PRO A 71 -5.63 9.32 4.17
CA PRO A 71 -5.07 9.69 5.46
C PRO A 71 -5.81 8.96 6.58
N ARG A 72 -5.10 8.05 7.24
CA ARG A 72 -5.56 7.27 8.40
C ARG A 72 -4.36 6.86 9.23
N GLU A 73 -4.54 6.86 10.53
CA GLU A 73 -3.50 6.44 11.48
C GLU A 73 -3.66 4.97 11.84
N PHE A 74 -2.58 4.20 11.72
CA PHE A 74 -2.57 2.77 11.98
C PHE A 74 -1.15 2.24 12.26
N ASN A 75 -1.08 1.09 12.93
CA ASN A 75 0.14 0.29 13.03
C ASN A 75 0.07 -0.90 12.08
N ASP A 76 -0.96 -1.72 12.19
CA ASP A 76 -1.22 -2.85 11.30
C ASP A 76 -2.26 -2.50 10.24
N LEU A 77 -2.18 -3.16 9.09
CA LEU A 77 -3.00 -2.84 7.93
C LEU A 77 -3.23 -4.09 7.09
N ALA A 78 -4.48 -4.32 6.72
CA ALA A 78 -4.82 -5.14 5.57
C ALA A 78 -5.51 -4.26 4.52
N ILE A 79 -4.99 -4.22 3.31
CA ILE A 79 -5.54 -3.43 2.21
C ILE A 79 -5.71 -4.31 0.98
N GLU A 80 -6.81 -4.07 0.28
CA GLU A 80 -7.12 -4.73 -0.98
C GLU A 80 -7.74 -3.74 -1.96
N PHE A 81 -7.35 -3.84 -3.21
CA PHE A 81 -7.95 -3.12 -4.33
C PHE A 81 -7.67 -3.83 -5.64
N GLU A 82 -8.40 -3.47 -6.68
CA GLU A 82 -8.06 -3.83 -8.06
C GLU A 82 -7.60 -2.59 -8.81
N MET A 83 -6.56 -2.73 -9.62
CA MET A 83 -6.07 -1.66 -10.48
C MET A 83 -5.89 -2.14 -11.92
N LYS A 84 -6.03 -1.20 -12.85
CA LYS A 84 -5.67 -1.38 -14.27
C LYS A 84 -4.82 -0.21 -14.70
N ALA A 85 -3.58 -0.47 -15.10
CA ALA A 85 -2.67 0.50 -15.68
C ALA A 85 -2.67 0.35 -17.20
N ILE A 86 -2.64 1.46 -17.93
CA ILE A 86 -2.53 1.51 -19.38
C ILE A 86 -1.39 2.49 -19.71
N ASP A 87 -0.34 2.00 -20.36
CA ASP A 87 0.83 2.79 -20.77
C ASP A 87 1.50 3.58 -19.64
N CYS A 88 1.33 3.13 -18.40
CA CYS A 88 2.00 3.73 -17.26
C CYS A 88 3.50 3.42 -17.30
N GLN A 89 4.33 4.43 -17.07
CA GLN A 89 5.76 4.18 -16.83
C GLN A 89 5.99 3.47 -15.50
N ARG A 90 5.19 3.80 -14.50
CA ARG A 90 5.24 3.20 -13.17
C ARG A 90 3.95 3.45 -12.42
N VAL A 91 3.60 2.51 -11.56
CA VAL A 91 2.60 2.68 -10.51
C VAL A 91 3.31 2.50 -9.16
N VAL A 92 3.05 3.39 -8.22
CA VAL A 92 3.74 3.41 -6.92
C VAL A 92 2.72 3.41 -5.80
N PHE A 93 2.77 2.39 -4.98
CA PHE A 93 2.03 2.28 -3.73
C PHE A 93 2.97 2.60 -2.56
N THR A 94 2.52 3.41 -1.61
CA THR A 94 3.36 3.86 -0.48
C THR A 94 2.58 3.89 0.83
N LEU A 95 3.18 3.39 1.90
CA LEU A 95 2.79 3.63 3.28
C LEU A 95 3.68 4.71 3.86
N ASN A 96 3.07 5.74 4.43
CA ASN A 96 3.75 6.84 5.10
C ASN A 96 3.40 6.91 6.58
N GLY A 97 4.29 7.51 7.33
CA GLY A 97 4.15 7.98 8.69
C GLY A 97 5.00 9.24 8.84
N ASP A 98 5.97 9.28 9.74
CA ASP A 98 7.02 10.29 9.64
C ASP A 98 7.95 9.95 8.46
N GLY A 99 7.61 10.49 7.28
CA GLY A 99 8.22 10.18 6.00
C GLY A 99 7.71 8.86 5.39
N HIS A 100 8.45 8.36 4.41
CA HIS A 100 8.13 7.07 3.81
C HIS A 100 8.51 5.91 4.74
N ILE A 101 7.65 4.91 4.82
CA ILE A 101 7.88 3.68 5.60
C ILE A 101 8.08 2.50 4.67
N PHE A 102 7.18 2.32 3.72
CA PHE A 102 7.22 1.22 2.77
C PHE A 102 6.74 1.67 1.39
N ARG A 103 7.38 1.19 0.34
CA ARG A 103 7.02 1.50 -1.05
C ARG A 103 7.14 0.29 -1.94
N VAL A 104 6.12 0.08 -2.76
CA VAL A 104 6.11 -0.82 -3.91
C VAL A 104 6.14 0.04 -5.16
N THR A 105 7.05 -0.22 -6.08
CA THR A 105 7.08 0.38 -7.41
C THR A 105 6.91 -0.73 -8.44
N LEU A 106 5.82 -0.70 -9.17
CA LEU A 106 5.56 -1.54 -10.32
C LEU A 106 5.98 -0.73 -11.55
N ALA A 107 6.87 -1.28 -12.36
CA ALA A 107 7.23 -0.69 -13.63
C ALA A 107 6.40 -1.32 -14.73
N ASP A 108 6.03 -0.49 -15.69
CA ASP A 108 5.41 -0.95 -16.92
C ASP A 108 6.17 -0.41 -18.11
N GLU A 109 6.31 -1.21 -19.17
CA GLU A 109 6.98 -0.78 -20.37
C GLU A 109 5.98 -0.03 -21.24
N ARG A 110 6.23 1.24 -21.46
CA ARG A 110 5.47 1.99 -22.46
C ARG A 110 5.81 1.47 -23.86
N PRO A 111 4.82 1.31 -24.75
CA PRO A 111 5.06 0.87 -26.12
C PRO A 111 6.03 1.78 -26.91
N ASP A 112 6.04 3.08 -26.55
CA ASP A 112 6.85 4.14 -27.18
C ASP A 112 8.16 4.45 -26.42
N ALA A 113 8.47 3.67 -25.38
CA ALA A 113 9.71 3.88 -24.63
C ALA A 113 10.92 3.63 -25.55
N PRO A 114 11.85 4.61 -25.70
CA PRO A 114 13.03 4.43 -26.54
C PRO A 114 13.82 3.21 -26.07
N ALA A 115 14.16 2.33 -27.01
CA ALA A 115 14.98 1.18 -26.73
C ALA A 115 16.26 1.58 -25.98
N GLY A 116 16.49 1.02 -24.79
CA GLY A 116 17.68 1.27 -23.98
C GLY A 116 17.62 2.46 -23.02
N LYS A 117 16.52 3.25 -22.96
CA LYS A 117 16.34 4.30 -21.95
C LYS A 117 15.43 3.85 -20.83
N SER A 118 16.09 3.50 -19.75
CA SER A 118 15.63 3.40 -18.37
C SER A 118 14.30 2.66 -18.16
N LYS A 119 14.37 1.34 -18.14
CA LYS A 119 13.41 0.57 -17.36
C LYS A 119 13.38 1.17 -15.96
N VAL A 120 12.25 1.71 -15.54
CA VAL A 120 12.08 2.04 -14.12
C VAL A 120 12.07 0.71 -13.37
N PRO A 121 13.08 0.40 -12.55
CA PRO A 121 13.12 -0.90 -11.92
C PRO A 121 11.93 -1.05 -10.96
N THR A 122 11.30 -2.22 -10.99
CA THR A 122 10.40 -2.63 -9.93
C THR A 122 11.13 -2.61 -8.60
N ARG A 123 10.49 -2.15 -7.53
CA ARG A 123 11.14 -2.00 -6.22
C ARG A 123 10.19 -2.27 -5.07
N LEU A 124 10.71 -2.99 -4.09
CA LEU A 124 10.19 -3.01 -2.74
C LEU A 124 11.21 -2.32 -1.85
N ILE A 125 10.81 -1.29 -1.12
CA ILE A 125 11.68 -0.51 -0.26
C ILE A 125 10.99 -0.23 1.06
N ALA A 126 11.68 -0.48 2.17
CA ALA A 126 11.28 -0.04 3.50
C ALA A 126 12.33 0.91 4.08
N TRP A 127 11.91 1.83 4.95
CA TRP A 127 12.79 2.81 5.60
C TRP A 127 12.63 2.76 7.10
N ALA A 128 13.70 2.51 7.83
CA ALA A 128 13.70 2.45 9.30
C ALA A 128 13.44 3.81 9.94
N THR A 129 13.89 4.88 9.28
CA THR A 129 13.72 6.26 9.75
C THR A 129 13.14 7.14 8.65
N LYS A 130 12.87 8.40 8.97
CA LYS A 130 12.42 9.39 7.98
C LYS A 130 13.34 9.39 6.77
N SER A 131 12.77 9.10 5.60
CA SER A 131 13.55 9.10 4.37
C SER A 131 13.99 10.53 4.02
N SER A 132 15.28 10.75 3.89
CA SER A 132 15.85 12.00 3.38
C SER A 132 16.88 11.71 2.29
N LYS A 133 17.27 12.75 1.53
CA LYS A 133 18.37 12.62 0.56
C LYS A 133 19.68 12.22 1.21
N GLN A 134 19.86 12.56 2.48
CA GLN A 134 21.06 12.27 3.28
C GLN A 134 20.99 10.89 3.95
N ASN A 135 19.80 10.42 4.30
CA ASN A 135 19.62 9.19 5.06
C ASN A 135 19.18 8.03 4.14
N LYS A 136 20.09 7.55 3.32
CA LYS A 136 19.88 6.40 2.43
C LYS A 136 20.32 5.06 3.05
N GLY A 137 20.99 5.11 4.21
CA GLY A 137 21.62 3.95 4.83
C GLY A 137 20.64 2.91 5.37
N ASP A 138 19.44 3.36 5.78
CA ASP A 138 18.46 2.51 6.45
C ASP A 138 17.40 1.92 5.48
N THR A 139 17.67 1.97 4.20
CA THR A 139 16.78 1.34 3.22
C THR A 139 17.11 -0.13 3.04
N ILE A 140 16.15 -1.00 3.29
CA ILE A 140 16.23 -2.36 2.77
C ILE A 140 15.86 -2.33 1.30
N LYS A 141 16.79 -2.86 0.53
CA LYS A 141 16.48 -3.46 -0.76
C LYS A 141 16.53 -4.96 -0.51
N PRO A 142 15.52 -5.74 -0.89
CA PRO A 142 15.66 -7.18 -0.89
C PRO A 142 16.94 -7.53 -1.64
N GLU A 143 17.76 -8.43 -1.10
CA GLU A 143 19.02 -8.88 -1.76
C GLU A 143 18.75 -9.36 -3.18
N ARG A 144 17.60 -9.97 -3.37
CA ARG A 144 17.07 -10.36 -4.68
C ARG A 144 15.68 -9.76 -4.84
N MET A 145 15.58 -8.75 -5.72
CA MET A 145 14.28 -8.20 -6.08
C MET A 145 13.48 -9.28 -6.80
N PRO A 146 12.29 -9.66 -6.30
CA PRO A 146 11.43 -10.56 -7.07
C PRO A 146 10.99 -9.86 -8.36
N ASP A 147 10.83 -10.62 -9.43
CA ASP A 147 10.24 -10.14 -10.67
C ASP A 147 8.75 -9.86 -10.41
N LEU A 148 8.43 -8.60 -10.14
CA LEU A 148 7.05 -8.18 -9.95
C LEU A 148 6.29 -8.30 -11.27
N PRO A 149 5.04 -8.76 -11.25
CA PRO A 149 4.28 -9.01 -12.48
C PRO A 149 4.00 -7.72 -13.24
N ALA A 150 3.93 -7.81 -14.56
CA ALA A 150 3.40 -6.76 -15.41
C ALA A 150 1.91 -6.53 -15.10
N VAL A 151 1.53 -5.26 -14.98
CA VAL A 151 0.15 -4.87 -14.60
C VAL A 151 -0.62 -4.18 -15.73
N ASN A 152 0.01 -4.05 -16.92
CA ASN A 152 -0.51 -3.27 -18.03
C ASN A 152 -1.74 -3.91 -18.70
N GLY A 153 -2.73 -3.06 -19.03
CA GLY A 153 -3.89 -3.41 -19.86
C GLY A 153 -4.95 -4.30 -19.23
N ARG A 154 -4.76 -4.80 -18.01
CA ARG A 154 -5.70 -5.70 -17.32
C ARG A 154 -5.98 -5.29 -15.89
N TRP A 155 -7.14 -5.69 -15.37
CA TRP A 155 -7.42 -5.58 -13.95
C TRP A 155 -6.55 -6.59 -13.17
N VAL A 156 -5.84 -6.09 -12.19
CA VAL A 156 -5.00 -6.89 -11.29
C VAL A 156 -5.40 -6.61 -9.85
N ARG A 157 -5.65 -7.65 -9.08
CA ARG A 157 -5.90 -7.56 -7.64
C ARG A 157 -4.58 -7.34 -6.92
N VAL A 158 -4.56 -6.38 -6.02
CA VAL A 158 -3.43 -6.08 -5.13
C VAL A 158 -3.90 -6.23 -3.70
N GLN A 159 -3.14 -6.97 -2.91
CA GLN A 159 -3.36 -7.12 -1.48
C GLN A 159 -2.05 -6.84 -0.75
N LEU A 160 -2.11 -6.06 0.31
CA LEU A 160 -1.00 -5.85 1.22
C LEU A 160 -1.49 -6.08 2.65
N ASN A 161 -0.82 -6.96 3.36
CA ASN A 161 -1.08 -7.20 4.77
C ASN A 161 0.20 -6.87 5.55
N VAL A 162 0.12 -5.90 6.45
CA VAL A 162 1.22 -5.50 7.35
C VAL A 162 0.80 -5.84 8.77
N LYS A 163 1.61 -6.66 9.44
CA LYS A 163 1.41 -7.01 10.84
C LYS A 163 2.74 -6.90 11.58
N GLY A 164 2.84 -5.95 12.50
CA GLY A 164 4.07 -5.62 13.19
C GLY A 164 5.20 -5.33 12.18
N ARG A 165 6.24 -6.16 12.18
CA ARG A 165 7.44 -5.99 11.34
C ARG A 165 7.41 -6.79 10.03
N ARG A 166 6.27 -7.39 9.69
CA ARG A 166 6.09 -8.26 8.52
C ARG A 166 5.09 -7.67 7.55
N ALA A 167 5.36 -7.75 6.25
CA ALA A 167 4.41 -7.43 5.20
C ALA A 167 4.33 -8.56 4.17
N THR A 168 3.12 -8.98 3.83
CA THR A 168 2.82 -9.87 2.71
C THR A 168 2.18 -9.04 1.60
N LEU A 169 2.73 -9.11 0.40
CA LEU A 169 2.24 -8.43 -0.80
C LEU A 169 1.82 -9.48 -1.83
N THR A 170 0.57 -9.39 -2.28
CA THR A 170 0.05 -10.20 -3.39
C THR A 170 -0.34 -9.31 -4.56
N ILE A 171 0.03 -9.66 -5.79
CA ILE A 171 -0.32 -8.96 -7.03
C ILE A 171 -0.73 -10.02 -8.06
N GLY A 172 -2.03 -10.19 -8.28
CA GLY A 172 -2.54 -11.33 -9.05
C GLY A 172 -2.12 -12.65 -8.41
N ASP A 173 -1.40 -13.48 -9.17
CA ASP A 173 -0.88 -14.78 -8.69
C ASP A 173 0.52 -14.67 -8.04
N PHE A 174 1.12 -13.48 -8.05
CA PHE A 174 2.42 -13.24 -7.43
C PHE A 174 2.26 -12.95 -5.93
N GLU A 175 3.08 -13.58 -5.11
CA GLU A 175 3.15 -13.31 -3.68
C GLU A 175 4.60 -13.17 -3.21
N THR A 176 4.83 -12.23 -2.30
CA THR A 176 6.11 -12.05 -1.63
C THR A 176 5.93 -11.57 -0.20
N GLU A 177 6.90 -11.89 0.63
CA GLU A 177 6.93 -11.45 2.01
C GLU A 177 8.22 -10.71 2.30
N ILE A 178 8.12 -9.67 3.11
CA ILE A 178 9.27 -8.94 3.64
C ILE A 178 9.13 -8.75 5.15
N THR A 179 10.24 -8.78 5.84
CA THR A 179 10.33 -8.45 7.27
C THR A 179 11.31 -7.31 7.44
N HIS A 180 10.87 -6.24 8.11
CA HIS A 180 11.69 -5.09 8.39
C HIS A 180 11.20 -4.28 9.58
N ALA A 181 12.12 -3.74 10.40
CA ALA A 181 11.79 -2.94 11.57
C ALA A 181 10.90 -1.73 11.26
N ALA A 182 11.09 -1.09 10.09
CA ALA A 182 10.30 0.05 9.66
C ALA A 182 8.79 -0.23 9.55
N LEU A 183 8.41 -1.48 9.27
CA LEU A 183 7.00 -1.85 9.14
C LEU A 183 6.23 -1.76 10.47
N GLY A 184 6.93 -1.87 11.60
CA GLY A 184 6.35 -1.68 12.94
C GLY A 184 6.19 -0.21 13.35
N ARG A 185 6.60 0.76 12.52
CA ARG A 185 6.42 2.19 12.82
C ARG A 185 4.98 2.62 12.64
N ASP A 186 4.58 3.68 13.37
CA ASP A 186 3.28 4.34 13.19
C ASP A 186 3.13 4.87 11.76
N LYS A 187 1.99 4.64 11.19
CA LYS A 187 1.62 5.06 9.86
C LYS A 187 0.41 5.97 9.91
N ASN A 188 0.33 6.91 8.99
CA ASN A 188 -0.76 7.87 8.93
C ASN A 188 -1.33 8.06 7.51
N MET A 189 -0.84 7.32 6.53
CA MET A 189 -1.30 7.52 5.15
C MET A 189 -0.98 6.34 4.25
N VAL A 190 -1.95 5.96 3.46
CA VAL A 190 -1.81 5.12 2.27
C VAL A 190 -1.83 6.01 1.03
N MET A 191 -0.95 5.74 0.06
CA MET A 191 -0.87 6.53 -1.18
C MET A 191 -0.71 5.62 -2.39
N LEU A 192 -1.41 5.96 -3.47
CA LEU A 192 -1.26 5.36 -4.79
C LEU A 192 -1.02 6.47 -5.81
N THR A 193 0.07 6.39 -6.56
CA THR A 193 0.43 7.35 -7.61
C THR A 193 0.98 6.64 -8.83
N PHE A 194 0.93 7.30 -9.98
CA PHE A 194 1.47 6.74 -11.20
C PHE A 194 2.14 7.82 -12.05
N ALA A 195 2.85 7.43 -13.08
CA ALA A 195 3.49 8.35 -14.01
C ALA A 195 3.22 7.90 -15.44
N HIS A 196 2.77 8.85 -16.26
CA HIS A 196 2.32 8.65 -17.63
C HIS A 196 1.11 7.72 -17.75
N GLY A 197 0.49 7.64 -18.93
CA GLY A 197 -0.61 6.74 -19.20
C GLY A 197 -1.87 6.99 -18.38
N GLU A 198 -2.61 5.95 -18.12
CA GLU A 198 -3.86 5.96 -17.37
C GLU A 198 -3.83 4.93 -16.24
N LEU A 199 -4.36 5.30 -15.07
CA LEU A 199 -4.60 4.38 -13.96
C LEU A 199 -6.08 4.38 -13.60
N SER A 200 -6.65 3.19 -13.51
CA SER A 200 -7.98 2.95 -12.97
C SER A 200 -7.89 2.07 -11.71
N VAL A 201 -8.70 2.39 -10.69
CA VAL A 201 -8.75 1.70 -9.40
C VAL A 201 -10.19 1.42 -9.02
N ARG A 202 -10.45 0.25 -8.43
CA ARG A 202 -11.79 -0.13 -7.91
C ARG A 202 -11.69 -1.06 -6.71
N LYS A 203 -12.80 -1.23 -6.00
CA LYS A 203 -12.95 -2.19 -4.88
C LYS A 203 -11.91 -1.96 -3.78
N PHE A 204 -11.63 -0.71 -3.45
CA PHE A 204 -10.68 -0.39 -2.41
C PHE A 204 -11.30 -0.67 -1.03
N ARG A 205 -10.61 -1.47 -0.25
CA ARG A 205 -10.96 -1.79 1.14
C ARG A 205 -9.69 -1.79 1.99
N MET A 206 -9.80 -1.25 3.18
CA MET A 206 -8.73 -1.21 4.15
C MET A 206 -9.28 -1.58 5.53
N THR A 207 -8.60 -2.48 6.23
CA THR A 207 -8.82 -2.74 7.65
C THR A 207 -7.55 -2.37 8.39
N SER A 208 -7.66 -1.53 9.38
CA SER A 208 -6.50 -1.03 10.14
C SER A 208 -6.70 -1.23 11.64
N SER A 209 -5.61 -1.45 12.35
CA SER A 209 -5.60 -1.47 13.80
C SER A 209 -4.50 -0.57 14.34
N ARG A 210 -4.75 0.00 15.52
CA ARG A 210 -3.71 0.61 16.35
C ARG A 210 -3.43 -0.32 17.52
N GLU A 211 -2.17 -0.47 17.88
CA GLU A 211 -1.86 -1.00 19.20
C GLU A 211 -2.45 -0.01 20.21
N ALA A 212 -3.27 -0.53 21.13
CA ALA A 212 -3.71 0.27 22.25
C ALA A 212 -2.45 0.80 22.94
N ASP A 213 -2.36 2.12 23.13
CA ASP A 213 -1.28 2.73 23.88
C ASP A 213 -1.08 1.89 25.15
N HIS A 214 0.05 1.23 25.25
CA HIS A 214 0.50 0.70 26.52
C HIS A 214 0.63 1.92 27.44
N GLN A 215 -0.44 2.21 28.18
CA GLN A 215 -0.33 3.07 29.34
C GLN A 215 0.83 2.48 30.16
N SER A 216 1.99 3.14 30.04
CA SER A 216 3.06 2.97 30.98
C SER A 216 2.47 3.40 32.32
N ASP A 217 2.04 2.42 33.11
CA ASP A 217 1.76 2.64 34.52
C ASP A 217 2.99 3.30 35.17
N PRO A 218 2.75 4.33 36.00
CA PRO A 218 3.78 5.15 36.63
C PRO A 218 4.66 4.37 37.58
#